data_14c340efa42bb66a7b6ed9a367815f1e
#
_entry.id   14c340efa42bb66a7b6ed9a367815f1e
#
_cell.length_a   1.000
_cell.length_b   1.000
_cell.length_c   1.000
_cell.angle_alpha   90.00
_cell.angle_beta   90.00
_cell.angle_gamma   90.00
#
_symmetry.space_group_name_H-M   'P 1'
#
loop_
_entity.id
_entity.type
_entity.pdbx_description
1 polymer ?
#
loop_
_entity_poly.entity_id
_entity_poly.type
_entity_poly.pdbx_seq_one_letter_code
_entity_poly.pdbx_strand_id
1 'polypeptide(L)'
;MDGFMETLARRSRYKKGLAKISVQTGTRDGGVVLPDGSITQVAIDFETLRSLSALARDRYGMAGTVQHGASTLPADAFHKFVECETSEVHLATEFQNMIYENTAFPRDFKEEIYKTLRKLCADERKPSDTDAQFLYKTRKKAFGPFKRKFWDLPADVRARLGQELEMKFAFLFEQLNVKRTAELMKKTVPRVPVVPPTPVALSEAVANVGCGH
;
A
#
# COMPACT_ATOMS: atom_id res chain seq x y z
N MET A 1 -20.32 -11.86 4.94
CA MET A 1 -19.54 -11.74 6.20
C MET A 1 -19.93 -12.83 7.20
N ASP A 2 -21.21 -13.06 7.43
CA ASP A 2 -21.71 -13.99 8.45
C ASP A 2 -21.14 -15.40 8.34
N GLY A 3 -21.25 -16.07 7.19
CA GLY A 3 -20.72 -17.42 7.02
C GLY A 3 -19.20 -17.56 7.25
N PHE A 4 -18.43 -16.50 6.94
CA PHE A 4 -17.00 -16.45 7.26
C PHE A 4 -16.79 -16.39 8.79
N MET A 5 -17.51 -15.50 9.47
CA MET A 5 -17.38 -15.32 10.94
C MET A 5 -17.84 -16.54 11.73
N GLU A 6 -18.93 -17.18 11.31
CA GLU A 6 -19.40 -18.42 11.89
C GLU A 6 -18.39 -19.57 11.72
N THR A 7 -17.78 -19.66 10.54
CA THR A 7 -16.75 -20.65 10.28
C THR A 7 -15.49 -20.39 11.09
N LEU A 8 -15.08 -19.14 11.20
CA LEU A 8 -13.96 -18.73 12.05
C LEU A 8 -14.20 -19.09 13.50
N ALA A 9 -15.39 -18.75 14.04
CA ALA A 9 -15.75 -19.05 15.42
C ALA A 9 -15.73 -20.55 15.75
N ARG A 10 -16.17 -21.40 14.79
CA ARG A 10 -16.14 -22.86 14.95
C ARG A 10 -14.73 -23.46 14.87
N ARG A 11 -13.82 -22.87 14.09
CA ARG A 11 -12.48 -23.42 13.82
C ARG A 11 -11.37 -22.78 14.62
N SER A 12 -11.58 -21.57 15.14
CA SER A 12 -10.56 -20.84 15.87
C SER A 12 -10.40 -21.38 17.31
N ARG A 13 -9.14 -21.54 17.71
CA ARG A 13 -8.78 -21.80 19.12
C ARG A 13 -8.71 -20.52 19.96
N TYR A 14 -8.76 -19.37 19.30
CA TYR A 14 -8.61 -18.08 19.95
C TYR A 14 -9.98 -17.54 20.38
N LYS A 15 -10.08 -17.07 21.61
CA LYS A 15 -11.30 -16.45 22.15
C LYS A 15 -11.51 -15.02 21.64
N LYS A 16 -10.43 -14.34 21.22
CA LYS A 16 -10.51 -13.00 20.60
C LYS A 16 -10.61 -13.14 19.10
N GLY A 17 -11.57 -12.46 18.51
CA GLY A 17 -11.82 -12.45 17.07
C GLY A 17 -10.88 -11.51 16.30
N LEU A 18 -11.28 -11.21 15.07
CA LEU A 18 -10.58 -10.26 14.20
C LEU A 18 -10.80 -8.84 14.68
N ALA A 19 -9.75 -8.01 14.62
CA ALA A 19 -9.84 -6.59 14.92
C ALA A 19 -10.47 -5.78 13.78
N LYS A 20 -10.23 -6.20 12.54
CA LYS A 20 -10.70 -5.56 11.29
C LYS A 20 -10.90 -6.63 10.22
N ILE A 21 -11.67 -6.31 9.18
CA ILE A 21 -11.86 -7.21 8.04
C ILE A 21 -11.70 -6.47 6.73
N SER A 22 -10.86 -7.01 5.83
CA SER A 22 -10.74 -6.50 4.47
C SER A 22 -11.91 -6.98 3.61
N VAL A 23 -12.46 -6.06 2.82
CA VAL A 23 -13.61 -6.31 1.93
C VAL A 23 -13.28 -5.87 0.51
N GLN A 24 -13.95 -6.49 -0.47
CA GLN A 24 -13.86 -6.12 -1.87
C GLN A 24 -15.15 -5.44 -2.30
N THR A 25 -15.05 -4.16 -2.64
CA THR A 25 -16.19 -3.32 -3.02
C THR A 25 -16.02 -2.68 -4.39
N GLY A 26 -15.41 -3.41 -5.34
CA GLY A 26 -15.26 -2.98 -6.73
C GLY A 26 -13.86 -2.47 -7.10
N THR A 27 -12.94 -2.33 -6.15
CA THR A 27 -11.55 -1.93 -6.46
C THR A 27 -10.67 -3.11 -6.86
N ARG A 28 -9.56 -2.79 -7.54
CA ARG A 28 -8.50 -3.74 -7.87
C ARG A 28 -7.15 -3.11 -7.59
N ASP A 29 -6.26 -3.86 -6.95
CA ASP A 29 -4.90 -3.41 -6.69
C ASP A 29 -4.17 -3.05 -8.00
N GLY A 30 -3.66 -1.80 -8.04
CA GLY A 30 -3.00 -1.26 -9.22
C GLY A 30 -3.93 -0.71 -10.30
N GLY A 31 -5.25 -0.81 -10.14
CA GLY A 31 -6.22 -0.38 -11.15
C GLY A 31 -6.24 -1.28 -12.39
N VAL A 32 -6.95 -0.86 -13.42
CA VAL A 32 -6.97 -1.51 -14.73
C VAL A 32 -6.15 -0.69 -15.70
N VAL A 33 -5.07 -1.27 -16.22
CA VAL A 33 -4.14 -0.60 -17.15
C VAL A 33 -4.62 -0.80 -18.57
N LEU A 34 -4.84 0.32 -19.28
CA LEU A 34 -5.21 0.34 -20.69
C LEU A 34 -4.00 0.02 -21.60
N PRO A 35 -4.22 -0.32 -22.89
CA PRO A 35 -3.14 -0.65 -23.81
C PRO A 35 -2.08 0.46 -23.98
N ASP A 36 -2.46 1.72 -23.83
CA ASP A 36 -1.59 2.89 -23.88
C ASP A 36 -0.79 3.13 -22.58
N GLY A 37 -1.04 2.32 -21.54
CA GLY A 37 -0.41 2.45 -20.23
C GLY A 37 -1.14 3.39 -19.26
N SER A 38 -2.20 4.05 -19.68
CA SER A 38 -3.07 4.83 -18.80
C SER A 38 -3.88 3.92 -17.87
N ILE A 39 -4.44 4.49 -16.81
CA ILE A 39 -5.18 3.74 -15.79
C ILE A 39 -6.64 4.13 -15.87
N THR A 40 -7.51 3.13 -15.99
CA THR A 40 -8.94 3.35 -15.86
C THR A 40 -9.28 3.68 -14.41
N GLN A 41 -10.10 4.69 -14.20
CA GLN A 41 -10.66 4.96 -12.89
C GLN A 41 -11.49 3.76 -12.40
N VAL A 42 -11.28 3.37 -11.16
CA VAL A 42 -12.09 2.35 -10.49
C VAL A 42 -13.17 3.04 -9.69
N ALA A 43 -14.32 2.40 -9.60
CA ALA A 43 -15.43 2.84 -8.75
C ALA A 43 -15.53 1.91 -7.54
N ILE A 44 -15.77 2.50 -6.37
CA ILE A 44 -16.11 1.77 -5.15
C ILE A 44 -17.63 1.82 -4.97
N ASP A 45 -18.20 0.69 -4.60
CA ASP A 45 -19.54 0.64 -4.05
C ASP A 45 -19.51 1.08 -2.57
N PHE A 46 -19.65 2.38 -2.35
CA PHE A 46 -19.61 2.97 -1.02
C PHE A 46 -20.84 2.59 -0.17
N GLU A 47 -21.96 2.23 -0.77
CA GLU A 47 -23.13 1.75 -0.03
C GLU A 47 -22.86 0.37 0.58
N THR A 48 -22.34 -0.55 -0.21
CA THR A 48 -21.88 -1.85 0.27
C THR A 48 -20.77 -1.70 1.33
N LEU A 49 -19.80 -0.80 1.12
CA LEU A 49 -18.71 -0.57 2.08
C LEU A 49 -19.26 -0.06 3.43
N ARG A 50 -20.19 0.89 3.42
CA ARG A 50 -20.87 1.41 4.62
C ARG A 50 -21.60 0.30 5.37
N SER A 51 -22.40 -0.48 4.65
CA SER A 51 -23.17 -1.59 5.22
C SER A 51 -22.28 -2.64 5.87
N LEU A 52 -21.16 -2.99 5.23
CA LEU A 52 -20.20 -3.94 5.76
C LEU A 52 -19.41 -3.37 6.95
N SER A 53 -19.10 -2.07 6.94
CA SER A 53 -18.45 -1.40 8.08
C SER A 53 -19.35 -1.40 9.32
N ALA A 54 -20.63 -1.06 9.16
CA ALA A 54 -21.61 -1.14 10.25
C ALA A 54 -21.76 -2.56 10.76
N LEU A 55 -21.93 -3.55 9.89
CA LEU A 55 -22.05 -4.95 10.26
C LEU A 55 -20.82 -5.45 11.05
N ALA A 56 -19.61 -5.06 10.62
CA ALA A 56 -18.36 -5.42 11.28
C ALA A 56 -18.30 -4.88 12.72
N ARG A 57 -18.72 -3.63 12.93
CA ARG A 57 -18.74 -3.01 14.26
C ARG A 57 -19.86 -3.53 15.14
N ASP A 58 -21.09 -3.44 14.64
CA ASP A 58 -22.28 -3.59 15.47
C ASP A 58 -22.53 -5.06 15.85
N ARG A 59 -22.25 -5.98 14.92
CA ARG A 59 -22.50 -7.40 15.15
C ARG A 59 -21.26 -8.16 15.62
N TYR A 60 -20.07 -7.78 15.15
CA TYR A 60 -18.85 -8.56 15.42
C TYR A 60 -17.84 -7.86 16.32
N GLY A 61 -18.10 -6.63 16.75
CA GLY A 61 -17.24 -5.86 17.66
C GLY A 61 -15.86 -5.54 17.07
N MET A 62 -15.75 -5.50 15.74
CA MET A 62 -14.54 -5.09 15.04
C MET A 62 -14.43 -3.57 14.98
N ALA A 63 -13.24 -3.04 14.64
CA ALA A 63 -13.07 -1.61 14.39
C ALA A 63 -13.79 -1.14 13.11
N GLY A 64 -14.05 -2.04 12.16
CA GLY A 64 -14.70 -1.77 10.89
C GLY A 64 -14.06 -2.53 9.73
N THR A 65 -14.24 -2.00 8.52
CA THR A 65 -13.67 -2.57 7.29
C THR A 65 -12.32 -1.96 6.94
N VAL A 66 -11.54 -2.70 6.15
CA VAL A 66 -10.28 -2.27 5.53
C VAL A 66 -10.48 -2.26 4.02
N GLN A 67 -10.16 -1.15 3.36
CA GLN A 67 -10.25 -1.01 1.91
C GLN A 67 -8.87 -1.06 1.27
N HIS A 68 -8.68 -1.98 0.33
CA HIS A 68 -7.53 -2.07 -0.56
C HIS A 68 -7.85 -1.53 -1.97
N GLY A 69 -6.81 -1.31 -2.78
CA GLY A 69 -6.97 -0.94 -4.18
C GLY A 69 -7.53 0.46 -4.43
N ALA A 70 -7.51 1.34 -3.43
CA ALA A 70 -8.04 2.70 -3.52
C ALA A 70 -7.07 3.71 -4.18
N SER A 71 -5.87 3.29 -4.57
CA SER A 71 -4.82 4.19 -5.09
C SER A 71 -5.18 4.89 -6.41
N THR A 72 -6.14 4.38 -7.16
CA THR A 72 -6.53 4.92 -8.47
C THR A 72 -7.90 5.62 -8.43
N LEU A 73 -8.40 5.90 -7.24
CA LEU A 73 -9.63 6.66 -7.06
C LEU A 73 -9.41 8.14 -7.35
N PRO A 74 -10.46 8.84 -7.84
CA PRO A 74 -10.43 10.28 -7.95
C PRO A 74 -10.30 10.93 -6.57
N ALA A 75 -9.67 12.11 -6.53
CA ALA A 75 -9.34 12.81 -5.28
C ALA A 75 -10.57 13.10 -4.41
N ASP A 76 -11.71 13.40 -5.03
CA ASP A 76 -12.98 13.70 -4.39
C ASP A 76 -13.70 12.48 -3.79
N ALA A 77 -13.16 11.28 -3.95
CA ALA A 77 -13.75 10.07 -3.39
C ALA A 77 -13.22 9.73 -1.98
N PHE A 78 -12.08 10.28 -1.56
CA PHE A 78 -11.43 9.85 -0.31
C PHE A 78 -12.20 10.20 0.97
N HIS A 79 -12.90 11.34 1.01
CA HIS A 79 -13.71 11.71 2.17
C HIS A 79 -14.86 10.70 2.44
N LYS A 80 -15.32 10.00 1.41
CA LYS A 80 -16.39 8.98 1.53
C LYS A 80 -15.99 7.79 2.40
N PHE A 81 -14.71 7.50 2.54
CA PHE A 81 -14.26 6.46 3.47
C PHE A 81 -14.58 6.83 4.92
N VAL A 82 -14.46 8.10 5.28
CA VAL A 82 -14.84 8.60 6.60
C VAL A 82 -16.36 8.48 6.80
N GLU A 83 -17.15 8.86 5.79
CA GLU A 83 -18.60 8.74 5.83
C GLU A 83 -19.08 7.28 5.93
N CYS A 84 -18.33 6.33 5.36
CA CYS A 84 -18.59 4.89 5.49
C CYS A 84 -18.04 4.30 6.78
N GLU A 85 -17.39 5.11 7.63
CA GLU A 85 -16.70 4.67 8.85
C GLU A 85 -15.75 3.49 8.60
N THR A 86 -15.02 3.56 7.48
CA THR A 86 -13.97 2.61 7.13
C THR A 86 -12.81 2.79 8.11
N SER A 87 -12.39 1.72 8.76
CA SER A 87 -11.34 1.80 9.78
C SER A 87 -9.93 1.98 9.22
N GLU A 88 -9.70 1.59 7.96
CA GLU A 88 -8.37 1.62 7.35
C GLU A 88 -8.45 1.63 5.82
N VAL A 89 -7.58 2.41 5.19
CA VAL A 89 -7.44 2.47 3.73
C VAL A 89 -5.98 2.20 3.37
N HIS A 90 -5.74 1.22 2.49
CA HIS A 90 -4.41 0.87 2.03
C HIS A 90 -4.13 1.46 0.65
N LEU A 91 -3.07 2.24 0.56
CA LEU A 91 -2.62 2.91 -0.65
C LEU A 91 -1.17 2.55 -0.94
N ALA A 92 -0.85 2.15 -2.15
CA ALA A 92 0.50 1.82 -2.56
C ALA A 92 0.82 2.30 -3.99
N THR A 93 0.02 1.90 -4.96
CA THR A 93 0.32 2.09 -6.39
C THR A 93 0.46 3.55 -6.79
N GLU A 94 -0.35 4.45 -6.23
CA GLU A 94 -0.26 5.87 -6.55
C GLU A 94 1.10 6.45 -6.13
N PHE A 95 1.60 6.12 -4.95
CA PHE A 95 2.92 6.58 -4.52
C PHE A 95 4.05 6.05 -5.41
N GLN A 96 3.93 4.81 -5.91
CA GLN A 96 4.85 4.29 -6.91
C GLN A 96 4.74 5.06 -8.23
N ASN A 97 3.53 5.36 -8.67
CA ASN A 97 3.28 6.15 -9.88
C ASN A 97 3.89 7.55 -9.74
N MET A 98 3.70 8.21 -8.63
CA MET A 98 4.30 9.52 -8.34
C MET A 98 5.83 9.51 -8.48
N ILE A 99 6.50 8.45 -8.03
CA ILE A 99 7.96 8.32 -8.19
C ILE A 99 8.33 8.15 -9.67
N TYR A 100 7.69 7.23 -10.38
CA TYR A 100 8.05 6.91 -11.77
C TYR A 100 7.65 7.97 -12.78
N GLU A 101 6.59 8.73 -12.52
CA GLU A 101 6.08 9.79 -13.41
C GLU A 101 6.61 11.18 -13.04
N ASN A 102 7.35 11.32 -11.94
CA ASN A 102 7.97 12.59 -11.55
C ASN A 102 8.97 13.03 -12.62
N THR A 103 8.90 14.30 -13.02
CA THR A 103 9.78 14.87 -14.06
C THR A 103 11.24 14.93 -13.63
N ALA A 104 11.52 14.93 -12.33
CA ALA A 104 12.87 14.90 -11.79
C ALA A 104 13.46 13.48 -11.72
N PHE A 105 12.63 12.43 -11.89
CA PHE A 105 13.15 11.06 -11.84
C PHE A 105 14.06 10.79 -13.05
N PRO A 106 15.34 10.33 -12.84
CA PRO A 106 16.32 10.22 -13.92
C PRO A 106 15.87 9.25 -15.01
N ARG A 107 15.85 9.72 -16.25
CA ARG A 107 15.45 8.93 -17.42
C ARG A 107 16.30 7.68 -17.60
N ASP A 108 17.62 7.84 -17.52
CA ASP A 108 18.56 6.73 -17.69
C ASP A 108 18.31 5.63 -16.63
N PHE A 109 18.00 6.03 -15.41
CA PHE A 109 17.68 5.08 -14.36
C PHE A 109 16.33 4.39 -14.61
N LYS A 110 15.32 5.11 -15.08
CA LYS A 110 14.02 4.54 -15.50
C LYS A 110 14.20 3.52 -16.63
N GLU A 111 15.01 3.83 -17.62
CA GLU A 111 15.32 2.93 -18.74
C GLU A 111 16.07 1.67 -18.28
N GLU A 112 17.06 1.81 -17.40
CA GLU A 112 17.77 0.69 -16.80
C GLU A 112 16.83 -0.26 -16.05
N ILE A 113 15.92 0.32 -15.25
CA ILE A 113 14.87 -0.45 -14.55
C ILE A 113 14.03 -1.23 -15.55
N TYR A 114 13.53 -0.56 -16.59
CA TYR A 114 12.65 -1.18 -17.57
C TYR A 114 13.35 -2.27 -18.38
N LYS A 115 14.60 -2.06 -18.76
CA LYS A 115 15.44 -3.07 -19.41
C LYS A 115 15.62 -4.31 -18.52
N THR A 116 15.84 -4.10 -17.23
CA THR A 116 16.02 -5.19 -16.26
C THR A 116 14.71 -5.95 -16.05
N LEU A 117 13.58 -5.25 -15.91
CA LEU A 117 12.27 -5.87 -15.70
C LEU A 117 11.82 -6.72 -16.89
N ARG A 118 12.12 -6.29 -18.14
CA ARG A 118 11.82 -7.11 -19.33
C ARG A 118 12.53 -8.48 -19.31
N LYS A 119 13.67 -8.57 -18.61
CA LYS A 119 14.39 -9.84 -18.43
C LYS A 119 13.91 -10.58 -17.19
N LEU A 120 13.85 -9.89 -16.05
CA LEU A 120 13.55 -10.47 -14.75
C LEU A 120 12.12 -11.01 -14.64
N CYS A 121 11.18 -10.37 -15.31
CA CYS A 121 9.75 -10.70 -15.25
C CYS A 121 9.21 -11.21 -16.59
N ALA A 122 10.06 -11.74 -17.46
CA ALA A 122 9.65 -12.16 -18.80
C ALA A 122 8.53 -13.22 -18.78
N ASP A 123 8.55 -14.10 -17.79
CA ASP A 123 7.57 -15.17 -17.54
C ASP A 123 6.18 -14.64 -17.11
N GLU A 124 6.12 -13.41 -16.64
CA GLU A 124 4.85 -12.78 -16.21
C GLU A 124 4.14 -12.04 -17.35
N ARG A 125 4.81 -11.89 -18.48
CA ARG A 125 4.25 -11.18 -19.63
C ARG A 125 3.21 -12.04 -20.33
N LYS A 126 1.97 -11.55 -20.35
CA LYS A 126 0.89 -12.18 -21.09
C LYS A 126 1.01 -11.84 -22.58
N PRO A 127 0.63 -12.75 -23.49
CA PRO A 127 0.64 -12.48 -24.93
C PRO A 127 -0.18 -11.26 -25.35
N SER A 128 -1.23 -10.93 -24.57
CA SER A 128 -2.10 -9.78 -24.78
C SER A 128 -1.57 -8.47 -24.21
N ASP A 129 -0.51 -8.50 -23.40
CA ASP A 129 -0.01 -7.28 -22.77
C ASP A 129 0.82 -6.45 -23.75
N THR A 130 0.50 -5.18 -23.87
CA THR A 130 1.43 -4.22 -24.47
C THR A 130 2.66 -4.05 -23.57
N ASP A 131 3.75 -3.48 -24.13
CA ASP A 131 4.96 -3.22 -23.33
C ASP A 131 4.67 -2.25 -22.16
N ALA A 132 3.83 -1.23 -22.41
CA ALA A 132 3.40 -0.29 -21.37
C ALA A 132 2.63 -0.99 -20.24
N GLN A 133 1.69 -1.86 -20.57
CA GLN A 133 0.94 -2.64 -19.58
C GLN A 133 1.85 -3.57 -18.77
N PHE A 134 2.77 -4.26 -19.44
CA PHE A 134 3.73 -5.14 -18.79
C PHE A 134 4.63 -4.38 -17.82
N LEU A 135 5.23 -3.27 -18.25
CA LEU A 135 6.11 -2.44 -17.42
C LEU A 135 5.35 -1.82 -16.24
N TYR A 136 4.15 -1.33 -16.44
CA TYR A 136 3.32 -0.82 -15.35
C TYR A 136 3.07 -1.88 -14.27
N LYS A 137 2.69 -3.09 -14.68
CA LYS A 137 2.40 -4.20 -13.75
C LYS A 137 3.64 -4.68 -12.98
N THR A 138 4.82 -4.62 -13.61
CA THR A 138 6.07 -5.18 -13.06
C THR A 138 6.96 -4.16 -12.36
N ARG A 139 6.83 -2.83 -12.63
CA ARG A 139 7.75 -1.79 -12.12
C ARG A 139 7.87 -1.76 -10.59
N LYS A 140 6.85 -2.17 -9.85
CA LYS A 140 6.90 -2.33 -8.40
C LYS A 140 7.98 -3.30 -7.91
N LYS A 141 8.36 -4.27 -8.74
CA LYS A 141 9.39 -5.27 -8.42
C LYS A 141 10.81 -4.72 -8.50
N ALA A 142 11.00 -3.55 -9.10
CA ALA A 142 12.32 -2.90 -9.17
C ALA A 142 12.80 -2.38 -7.81
N PHE A 143 11.90 -2.07 -6.88
CA PHE A 143 12.30 -1.52 -5.57
C PHE A 143 13.22 -2.45 -4.77
N GLY A 144 13.15 -3.76 -4.95
CA GLY A 144 14.09 -4.70 -4.35
C GLY A 144 15.47 -4.63 -5.00
N PRO A 145 15.63 -5.06 -6.28
CA PRO A 145 16.90 -5.09 -6.97
C PRO A 145 17.62 -3.75 -7.05
N PHE A 146 16.88 -2.66 -7.16
CA PHE A 146 17.43 -1.31 -7.27
C PHE A 146 17.38 -0.49 -5.97
N LYS A 147 17.10 -1.12 -4.83
CA LYS A 147 16.93 -0.44 -3.55
C LYS A 147 18.04 0.58 -3.25
N ARG A 148 19.30 0.20 -3.44
CA ARG A 148 20.44 1.09 -3.20
C ARG A 148 20.42 2.31 -4.12
N LYS A 149 20.16 2.12 -5.42
CA LYS A 149 20.09 3.23 -6.39
C LYS A 149 18.95 4.19 -6.08
N PHE A 150 17.79 3.69 -5.61
CA PHE A 150 16.70 4.56 -5.15
C PHE A 150 17.10 5.40 -3.94
N TRP A 151 17.85 4.82 -2.99
CA TRP A 151 18.32 5.56 -1.82
C TRP A 151 19.40 6.57 -2.13
N ASP A 152 20.27 6.27 -3.10
CA ASP A 152 21.40 7.10 -3.52
C ASP A 152 21.02 8.07 -4.65
N LEU A 153 19.74 8.27 -4.95
CA LEU A 153 19.31 9.32 -5.88
C LEU A 153 19.88 10.69 -5.47
N PRO A 154 20.21 11.59 -6.41
CA PRO A 154 20.66 12.95 -6.12
C PRO A 154 19.76 13.66 -5.11
N ALA A 155 20.35 14.49 -4.26
CA ALA A 155 19.63 15.14 -3.16
C ALA A 155 18.47 16.02 -3.63
N ASP A 156 18.64 16.73 -4.75
CA ASP A 156 17.60 17.56 -5.37
C ASP A 156 16.45 16.72 -5.94
N VAL A 157 16.74 15.55 -6.52
CA VAL A 157 15.73 14.60 -6.98
C VAL A 157 14.92 14.08 -5.80
N ARG A 158 15.61 13.64 -4.73
CA ARG A 158 14.95 13.16 -3.50
C ARG A 158 14.08 14.25 -2.87
N ALA A 159 14.57 15.49 -2.87
CA ALA A 159 13.81 16.62 -2.32
C ALA A 159 12.51 16.87 -3.11
N ARG A 160 12.55 16.84 -4.45
CA ARG A 160 11.36 17.02 -5.28
C ARG A 160 10.35 15.88 -5.12
N LEU A 161 10.83 14.63 -5.13
CA LEU A 161 9.98 13.46 -4.85
C LEU A 161 9.35 13.55 -3.46
N GLY A 162 10.14 13.92 -2.45
CA GLY A 162 9.69 14.08 -1.08
C GLY A 162 8.60 15.13 -0.95
N GLN A 163 8.76 16.28 -1.60
CA GLN A 163 7.79 17.37 -1.59
C GLN A 163 6.43 16.95 -2.19
N GLU A 164 6.43 16.25 -3.32
CA GLU A 164 5.20 15.76 -3.93
C GLU A 164 4.50 14.71 -3.05
N LEU A 165 5.27 13.79 -2.48
CA LEU A 165 4.75 12.79 -1.56
C LEU A 165 4.17 13.45 -0.30
N GLU A 166 4.84 14.44 0.28
CA GLU A 166 4.36 15.19 1.45
C GLU A 166 3.04 15.90 1.15
N MET A 167 2.93 16.59 0.01
CA MET A 167 1.67 17.22 -0.41
C MET A 167 0.54 16.19 -0.54
N LYS A 168 0.84 15.02 -1.10
CA LYS A 168 -0.15 13.94 -1.23
C LYS A 168 -0.58 13.39 0.13
N PHE A 169 0.35 13.16 1.05
CA PHE A 169 0.02 12.74 2.40
C PHE A 169 -0.80 13.79 3.15
N ALA A 170 -0.44 15.08 3.04
CA ALA A 170 -1.19 16.16 3.66
C ALA A 170 -2.65 16.20 3.18
N PHE A 171 -2.86 16.06 1.84
CA PHE A 171 -4.17 15.94 1.24
C PHE A 171 -4.95 14.73 1.79
N LEU A 172 -4.33 13.54 1.80
CA LEU A 172 -4.99 12.32 2.28
C LEU A 172 -5.36 12.42 3.78
N PHE A 173 -4.48 12.98 4.61
CA PHE A 173 -4.76 13.17 6.03
C PHE A 173 -5.94 14.12 6.27
N GLU A 174 -6.12 15.09 5.40
CA GLU A 174 -7.27 15.99 5.45
C GLU A 174 -8.56 15.29 5.02
N GLN A 175 -8.55 14.59 3.87
CA GLN A 175 -9.70 13.86 3.35
C GLN A 175 -10.14 12.72 4.29
N LEU A 176 -9.21 12.05 4.92
CA LEU A 176 -9.47 10.94 5.84
C LEU A 176 -9.72 11.39 7.30
N ASN A 177 -9.80 12.71 7.53
CA ASN A 177 -10.07 13.30 8.85
C ASN A 177 -9.10 12.85 9.97
N VAL A 178 -7.83 12.57 9.61
CA VAL A 178 -6.79 12.18 10.57
C VAL A 178 -5.80 13.28 10.89
N LYS A 179 -5.99 14.46 10.31
CA LYS A 179 -5.19 15.66 10.62
C LYS A 179 -5.40 16.08 12.08
N ARG A 180 -4.32 16.43 12.78
CA ARG A 180 -4.34 16.91 14.19
C ARG A 180 -4.82 15.85 15.22
N THR A 181 -4.70 14.57 14.92
CA THR A 181 -5.11 13.49 15.83
C THR A 181 -3.98 13.00 16.75
N ALA A 182 -2.80 13.61 16.74
CA ALA A 182 -1.64 13.16 17.51
C ALA A 182 -1.90 13.04 19.03
N GLU A 183 -2.62 13.99 19.62
CA GLU A 183 -2.95 13.95 21.06
C GLU A 183 -3.99 12.86 21.38
N LEU A 184 -4.96 12.64 20.49
CA LEU A 184 -5.90 11.54 20.61
C LEU A 184 -5.18 10.21 20.54
N MET A 185 -4.27 10.05 19.57
CA MET A 185 -3.47 8.84 19.40
C MET A 185 -2.63 8.53 20.64
N LYS A 186 -1.97 9.53 21.24
CA LYS A 186 -1.19 9.33 22.48
C LYS A 186 -2.04 8.83 23.65
N LYS A 187 -3.30 9.26 23.73
CA LYS A 187 -4.24 8.83 24.78
C LYS A 187 -4.80 7.43 24.55
N THR A 188 -5.04 7.05 23.29
CA THR A 188 -5.77 5.83 22.95
C THR A 188 -4.87 4.68 22.53
N VAL A 189 -3.66 4.97 22.06
CA VAL A 189 -2.70 3.97 21.58
C VAL A 189 -1.39 4.12 22.38
N PRO A 190 -1.30 3.48 23.56
CA PRO A 190 -0.07 3.52 24.35
C PRO A 190 1.09 2.88 23.56
N ARG A 191 2.25 3.52 23.62
CA ARG A 191 3.46 2.94 23.02
C ARG A 191 3.83 1.65 23.76
N VAL A 192 3.82 0.55 23.04
CA VAL A 192 4.40 -0.72 23.51
C VAL A 192 5.79 -0.84 22.87
N PRO A 193 6.89 -0.78 23.64
CA PRO A 193 8.20 -0.98 23.08
C PRO A 193 8.34 -2.45 22.66
N VAL A 194 8.46 -2.67 21.35
CA VAL A 194 8.75 -3.99 20.77
C VAL A 194 10.17 -3.95 20.24
N VAL A 195 11.04 -4.74 20.82
CA VAL A 195 12.38 -4.99 20.26
C VAL A 195 12.26 -6.23 19.36
N PRO A 196 12.28 -6.05 18.03
CA PRO A 196 12.23 -7.22 17.15
C PRO A 196 13.51 -8.05 17.35
N PRO A 197 13.40 -9.39 17.31
CA PRO A 197 14.59 -10.25 17.38
C PRO A 197 15.50 -9.94 16.20
N THR A 198 16.81 -9.91 16.46
CA THR A 198 17.81 -9.74 15.40
C THR A 198 17.67 -10.89 14.40
N PRO A 199 17.51 -10.63 13.10
CA PRO A 199 17.48 -11.68 12.09
C PRO A 199 18.72 -12.56 12.17
N VAL A 200 18.58 -13.88 12.02
CA VAL A 200 19.68 -14.85 12.11
C VAL A 200 20.84 -14.46 11.18
N ALA A 201 20.56 -14.05 9.96
CA ALA A 201 21.59 -13.59 9.01
C ALA A 201 22.42 -12.39 9.49
N LEU A 202 21.84 -11.50 10.33
CA LEU A 202 22.57 -10.37 10.92
C LEU A 202 23.36 -10.80 12.16
N SER A 203 22.86 -11.73 12.96
CA SER A 203 23.58 -12.26 14.11
C SER A 203 24.82 -13.07 13.68
N GLU A 204 24.71 -13.85 12.61
CA GLU A 204 25.84 -14.57 12.01
C GLU A 204 26.88 -13.63 11.39
N ALA A 205 26.45 -12.54 10.72
CA ALA A 205 27.37 -11.55 10.16
C ALA A 205 28.15 -10.81 11.27
N VAL A 206 27.51 -10.47 12.37
CA VAL A 206 28.18 -9.82 13.52
C VAL A 206 29.16 -10.78 14.23
N ALA A 207 28.79 -12.04 14.36
CA ALA A 207 29.68 -13.06 14.94
C ALA A 207 30.98 -13.28 14.12
N ASN A 208 30.86 -13.21 12.77
CA ASN A 208 32.03 -13.38 11.88
C ASN A 208 32.95 -12.16 11.82
N VAL A 209 32.48 -10.95 12.16
CA VAL A 209 33.32 -9.75 12.23
C VAL A 209 34.14 -9.68 13.54
N GLY A 210 33.69 -10.38 14.57
CA GLY A 210 34.35 -10.40 15.90
C GLY A 210 35.54 -11.36 16.04
N CYS A 211 35.86 -12.20 15.05
CA CYS A 211 36.94 -13.20 15.09
C CYS A 211 38.19 -12.82 14.28
N GLY A 212 38.37 -11.55 13.94
CA GLY A 212 39.54 -11.04 13.23
C GLY A 212 40.48 -10.28 14.19
N HIS A 213 41.25 -11.00 14.97
CA HIS A 213 42.47 -10.51 15.65
C HIS A 213 43.65 -11.38 15.27
#